data_21b7acbbe5dd75ce0c175a87d9a42125
#
_entry.id   21b7acbbe5dd75ce0c175a87d9a42125
#
_cell.length_a   1.000
_cell.length_b   1.000
_cell.length_c   1.000
_cell.angle_alpha   90.00
_cell.angle_beta   90.00
_cell.angle_gamma   90.00
#
_symmetry.space_group_name_H-M   'P 1'
#
loop_
_entity.id
_entity.type
_entity.pdbx_description
1 polymer ?
#
loop_
_entity_poly.entity_id
_entity_poly.type
_entity_poly.pdbx_seq_one_letter_code
_entity_poly.pdbx_strand_id
1 'polypeptide(L)'
;MASLLRAALGSLWAAALSTLGDFVWARFISSHRAVFGLIHGTALCLGIGLYLGALRRLPLRGAVGGAAIGLGAAAGFYGLAPFLGYSAMFVLWMALWAAFGMLEGRGLGPPLSALREAVARGILAAIGSGMAFYLISGIWIHPRPEGPDYVHHFLSWAFAFLPGFLFLLLREPGPRG
;
A
#
# COMPACT_ATOMS: atom_id res chain seq x y z
N MET A 1 -16.05 13.76 7.14
CA MET A 1 -16.41 12.42 7.63
C MET A 1 -16.30 11.33 6.56
N ALA A 2 -16.84 11.53 5.35
CA ALA A 2 -16.82 10.48 4.30
C ALA A 2 -15.40 10.04 3.87
N SER A 3 -14.46 10.96 3.73
CA SER A 3 -13.06 10.63 3.36
C SER A 3 -12.32 9.84 4.44
N LEU A 4 -12.54 10.16 5.70
CA LEU A 4 -11.95 9.41 6.82
C LEU A 4 -12.48 7.97 6.88
N LEU A 5 -13.80 7.79 6.72
CA LEU A 5 -14.39 6.45 6.69
C LEU A 5 -13.86 5.64 5.51
N ARG A 6 -13.76 6.24 4.33
CA ARG A 6 -13.18 5.57 3.15
C ARG A 6 -11.71 5.22 3.37
N ALA A 7 -10.92 6.09 3.98
CA ALA A 7 -9.54 5.79 4.30
C ALA A 7 -9.42 4.63 5.30
N ALA A 8 -10.25 4.61 6.34
CA ALA A 8 -10.28 3.53 7.31
C ALA A 8 -10.68 2.19 6.64
N LEU A 9 -11.73 2.18 5.82
CA LEU A 9 -12.15 0.97 5.08
C LEU A 9 -11.06 0.48 4.12
N GLY A 10 -10.40 1.38 3.39
CA GLY A 10 -9.28 1.02 2.51
C GLY A 10 -8.10 0.43 3.29
N SER A 11 -7.79 1.01 4.44
CA SER A 11 -6.74 0.53 5.33
C SER A 11 -7.04 -0.87 5.88
N LEU A 12 -8.25 -1.11 6.36
CA LEU A 12 -8.69 -2.43 6.84
C LEU A 12 -8.69 -3.47 5.70
N TRP A 13 -9.13 -3.08 4.51
CA TRP A 13 -9.07 -3.92 3.31
C TRP A 13 -7.63 -4.34 2.97
N ALA A 14 -6.71 -3.37 2.89
CA ALA A 14 -5.30 -3.63 2.61
C ALA A 14 -4.63 -4.46 3.72
N ALA A 15 -4.97 -4.20 4.99
CA ALA A 15 -4.49 -4.97 6.13
C ALA A 15 -4.96 -6.42 6.08
N ALA A 16 -6.22 -6.66 5.69
CA ALA A 16 -6.74 -8.02 5.51
C ALA A 16 -5.98 -8.78 4.42
N LEU A 17 -5.75 -8.14 3.27
CA LEU A 17 -4.98 -8.74 2.17
C LEU A 17 -3.52 -9.02 2.57
N SER A 18 -2.86 -8.08 3.28
CA SER A 18 -1.50 -8.26 3.75
C SER A 18 -1.41 -9.41 4.76
N THR A 19 -2.28 -9.41 5.77
CA THR A 19 -2.30 -10.47 6.80
C THR A 19 -2.62 -11.84 6.21
N LEU A 20 -3.55 -11.92 5.27
CA LEU A 20 -3.86 -13.16 4.57
C LEU A 20 -2.65 -13.68 3.76
N GLY A 21 -1.96 -12.77 3.06
CA GLY A 21 -0.75 -13.13 2.32
C GLY A 21 0.36 -13.65 3.24
N ASP A 22 0.59 -12.99 4.34
CA ASP A 22 1.59 -13.40 5.33
C ASP A 22 1.23 -14.73 6.00
N PHE A 23 -0.07 -14.97 6.25
CA PHE A 23 -0.57 -16.27 6.71
C PHE A 23 -0.30 -17.39 5.70
N VAL A 24 -0.63 -17.15 4.43
CA VAL A 24 -0.39 -18.12 3.34
C VAL A 24 1.11 -18.40 3.20
N TRP A 25 1.95 -17.36 3.28
CA TRP A 25 3.38 -17.54 3.28
C TRP A 25 3.85 -18.44 4.44
N ALA A 26 3.51 -18.06 5.66
CA ALA A 26 3.97 -18.78 6.84
C ALA A 26 3.52 -20.27 6.86
N ARG A 27 2.37 -20.57 6.25
CA ARG A 27 1.75 -21.90 6.32
C ARG A 27 2.11 -22.82 5.15
N PHE A 28 2.26 -22.27 3.95
CA PHE A 28 2.28 -23.08 2.74
C PHE A 28 3.55 -22.90 1.89
N ILE A 29 4.36 -21.86 2.12
CA ILE A 29 5.47 -21.53 1.23
C ILE A 29 6.77 -21.39 2.01
N SER A 30 7.61 -22.41 1.93
CA SER A 30 8.92 -22.41 2.62
C SER A 30 10.11 -22.07 1.69
N SER A 31 10.01 -22.33 0.38
CA SER A 31 11.18 -22.42 -0.51
C SER A 31 11.29 -21.31 -1.57
N HIS A 32 10.21 -20.68 -2.03
CA HIS A 32 10.23 -19.74 -3.16
C HIS A 32 9.91 -18.31 -2.75
N ARG A 33 10.68 -17.75 -1.82
CA ARG A 33 10.41 -16.46 -1.17
C ARG A 33 10.23 -15.30 -2.16
N ALA A 34 11.08 -15.22 -3.19
CA ALA A 34 10.99 -14.13 -4.16
C ALA A 34 9.73 -14.22 -5.02
N VAL A 35 9.40 -15.41 -5.54
CA VAL A 35 8.20 -15.63 -6.35
C VAL A 35 6.94 -15.31 -5.54
N PHE A 36 6.89 -15.80 -4.31
CA PHE A 36 5.76 -15.50 -3.44
C PHE A 36 5.65 -14.01 -3.13
N GLY A 37 6.76 -13.34 -2.81
CA GLY A 37 6.76 -11.90 -2.55
C GLY A 37 6.31 -11.08 -3.76
N LEU A 38 6.68 -11.48 -4.99
CA LEU A 38 6.17 -10.86 -6.22
C LEU A 38 4.65 -11.05 -6.35
N ILE A 39 4.15 -12.26 -6.12
CA ILE A 39 2.71 -12.56 -6.18
C ILE A 39 1.96 -11.80 -5.09
N HIS A 40 2.46 -11.83 -3.85
CA HIS A 40 1.83 -11.15 -2.71
C HIS A 40 1.79 -9.64 -2.90
N GLY A 41 2.92 -9.01 -3.25
CA GLY A 41 2.99 -7.58 -3.51
C GLY A 41 2.09 -7.14 -4.67
N THR A 42 2.03 -7.94 -5.74
CA THR A 42 1.14 -7.71 -6.87
C THR A 42 -0.33 -7.80 -6.45
N ALA A 43 -0.72 -8.85 -5.73
CA ALA A 43 -2.10 -9.07 -5.28
C ALA A 43 -2.55 -8.00 -4.27
N LEU A 44 -1.69 -7.63 -3.32
CA LEU A 44 -1.95 -6.58 -2.35
C LEU A 44 -2.21 -5.24 -3.06
N CYS A 45 -1.32 -4.83 -3.95
CA CYS A 45 -1.46 -3.56 -4.66
C CYS A 45 -2.58 -3.57 -5.70
N LEU A 46 -2.88 -4.72 -6.33
CA LEU A 46 -4.09 -4.91 -7.12
C LEU A 46 -5.33 -4.61 -6.28
N GLY A 47 -5.40 -5.15 -5.06
CA GLY A 47 -6.51 -4.91 -4.14
C GLY A 47 -6.62 -3.45 -3.70
N ILE A 48 -5.49 -2.77 -3.42
CA ILE A 48 -5.45 -1.33 -3.12
C ILE A 48 -5.94 -0.53 -4.33
N GLY A 49 -5.42 -0.83 -5.51
CA GLY A 49 -5.80 -0.16 -6.76
C GLY A 49 -7.26 -0.40 -7.13
N LEU A 50 -7.78 -1.62 -6.93
CA LEU A 50 -9.19 -1.95 -7.12
C LEU A 50 -10.08 -1.09 -6.21
N TYR A 51 -9.73 -0.97 -4.94
CA TYR A 51 -10.44 -0.16 -3.97
C TYR A 51 -10.45 1.33 -4.37
N LEU A 52 -9.30 1.91 -4.65
CA LEU A 52 -9.18 3.32 -5.08
C LEU A 52 -9.92 3.56 -6.41
N GLY A 53 -9.75 2.65 -7.36
CA GLY A 53 -10.44 2.70 -8.65
C GLY A 53 -11.96 2.58 -8.53
N ALA A 54 -12.47 1.75 -7.62
CA ALA A 54 -13.91 1.62 -7.35
C ALA A 54 -14.50 2.94 -6.83
N LEU A 55 -13.79 3.65 -5.95
CA LEU A 55 -14.19 4.97 -5.47
C LEU A 55 -14.28 6.01 -6.61
N ARG A 56 -13.55 5.79 -7.69
CA ARG A 56 -13.52 6.64 -8.90
C ARG A 56 -14.40 6.13 -10.04
N ARG A 57 -15.12 5.03 -9.84
CA ARG A 57 -15.89 4.32 -10.88
C ARG A 57 -15.03 3.77 -12.03
N LEU A 58 -13.77 3.48 -11.75
CA LEU A 58 -12.78 2.94 -12.70
C LEU A 58 -12.05 1.73 -12.09
N PRO A 59 -12.77 0.70 -11.58
CA PRO A 59 -12.18 -0.39 -10.78
C PRO A 59 -11.12 -1.17 -11.56
N LEU A 60 -11.37 -1.50 -12.81
CA LEU A 60 -10.44 -2.27 -13.65
C LEU A 60 -9.12 -1.50 -13.88
N ARG A 61 -9.21 -0.20 -14.19
CA ARG A 61 -8.02 0.66 -14.35
C ARG A 61 -7.21 0.73 -13.05
N GLY A 62 -7.90 0.89 -11.93
CA GLY A 62 -7.27 0.88 -10.61
C GLY A 62 -6.59 -0.45 -10.32
N ALA A 63 -7.26 -1.57 -10.57
CA ALA A 63 -6.72 -2.91 -10.35
C ALA A 63 -5.46 -3.18 -11.20
N VAL A 64 -5.51 -2.90 -12.50
CA VAL A 64 -4.37 -3.09 -13.42
C VAL A 64 -3.20 -2.17 -13.03
N GLY A 65 -3.48 -0.89 -12.74
CA GLY A 65 -2.46 0.06 -12.29
C GLY A 65 -1.85 -0.37 -10.95
N GLY A 66 -2.68 -0.81 -10.01
CA GLY A 66 -2.23 -1.34 -8.72
C GLY A 66 -1.36 -2.58 -8.88
N ALA A 67 -1.77 -3.53 -9.73
CA ALA A 67 -0.97 -4.73 -10.01
C ALA A 67 0.42 -4.37 -10.56
N ALA A 68 0.48 -3.43 -11.51
CA ALA A 68 1.76 -2.96 -12.08
C ALA A 68 2.65 -2.29 -11.02
N ILE A 69 2.06 -1.45 -10.15
CA ILE A 69 2.76 -0.83 -9.02
C ILE A 69 3.31 -1.90 -8.06
N GLY A 70 2.48 -2.88 -7.69
CA GLY A 70 2.88 -3.93 -6.76
C GLY A 70 3.97 -4.83 -7.31
N LEU A 71 3.87 -5.21 -8.59
CA LEU A 71 4.91 -5.99 -9.25
C LEU A 71 6.24 -5.22 -9.29
N GLY A 72 6.20 -3.94 -9.67
CA GLY A 72 7.38 -3.07 -9.70
C GLY A 72 8.00 -2.87 -8.31
N ALA A 73 7.19 -2.62 -7.29
CA ALA A 73 7.67 -2.45 -5.92
C ALA A 73 8.27 -3.75 -5.37
N ALA A 74 7.61 -4.90 -5.57
CA ALA A 74 8.12 -6.19 -5.12
C ALA A 74 9.42 -6.58 -5.86
N ALA A 75 9.48 -6.40 -7.18
CA ALA A 75 10.69 -6.64 -7.95
C ALA A 75 11.83 -5.71 -7.50
N GLY A 76 11.54 -4.43 -7.29
CA GLY A 76 12.48 -3.46 -6.75
C GLY A 76 13.00 -3.86 -5.37
N PHE A 77 12.15 -4.39 -4.49
CA PHE A 77 12.58 -4.90 -3.19
C PHE A 77 13.63 -5.99 -3.34
N TYR A 78 13.35 -7.03 -4.13
CA TYR A 78 14.31 -8.12 -4.31
C TYR A 78 15.58 -7.68 -5.04
N GLY A 79 15.50 -6.66 -5.91
CA GLY A 79 16.67 -6.07 -6.55
C GLY A 79 17.54 -5.23 -5.60
N LEU A 80 16.93 -4.53 -4.64
CA LEU A 80 17.64 -3.66 -3.70
C LEU A 80 18.01 -4.34 -2.38
N ALA A 81 17.30 -5.39 -1.99
CA ALA A 81 17.54 -6.09 -0.72
C ALA A 81 18.98 -6.61 -0.54
N PRO A 82 19.71 -7.07 -1.58
CA PRO A 82 21.12 -7.45 -1.44
C PRO A 82 22.02 -6.31 -0.99
N PHE A 83 21.67 -5.05 -1.28
CA PHE A 83 22.45 -3.86 -0.97
C PHE A 83 21.98 -3.13 0.29
N LEU A 84 20.67 -3.09 0.49
CA LEU A 84 20.03 -2.30 1.56
C LEU A 84 19.43 -3.15 2.68
N GLY A 85 19.46 -4.47 2.54
CA GLY A 85 18.78 -5.37 3.47
C GLY A 85 17.30 -5.03 3.59
N TYR A 86 16.78 -5.06 4.81
CA TYR A 86 15.36 -4.76 5.08
C TYR A 86 14.98 -3.29 4.81
N SER A 87 15.95 -2.36 4.80
CA SER A 87 15.69 -0.95 4.47
C SER A 87 15.16 -0.76 3.04
N ALA A 88 15.41 -1.71 2.13
CA ALA A 88 14.80 -1.72 0.80
C ALA A 88 13.28 -1.71 0.87
N MET A 89 12.66 -2.40 1.83
CA MET A 89 11.22 -2.41 2.04
C MET A 89 10.68 -0.99 2.30
N PHE A 90 11.36 -0.22 3.13
CA PHE A 90 10.97 1.15 3.44
C PHE A 90 11.01 2.05 2.20
N VAL A 91 12.08 1.96 1.41
CA VAL A 91 12.22 2.73 0.17
C VAL A 91 11.10 2.41 -0.82
N LEU A 92 10.85 1.10 -1.03
CA LEU A 92 9.82 0.67 -1.97
C LEU A 92 8.40 0.94 -1.45
N TRP A 93 8.18 0.93 -0.15
CA TRP A 93 6.92 1.34 0.47
C TRP A 93 6.58 2.79 0.15
N MET A 94 7.58 3.69 0.26
CA MET A 94 7.39 5.10 -0.12
C MET A 94 7.14 5.25 -1.63
N ALA A 95 7.92 4.56 -2.46
CA ALA A 95 7.75 4.58 -3.92
C ALA A 95 6.36 4.09 -4.35
N LEU A 96 5.83 3.06 -3.70
CA LEU A 96 4.49 2.52 -3.92
C LEU A 96 3.40 3.59 -3.72
N TRP A 97 3.42 4.30 -2.60
CA TRP A 97 2.43 5.34 -2.31
C TRP A 97 2.55 6.54 -3.26
N ALA A 98 3.76 6.95 -3.60
CA ALA A 98 3.99 7.98 -4.62
C ALA A 98 3.42 7.54 -5.99
N ALA A 99 3.61 6.27 -6.37
CA ALA A 99 3.06 5.71 -7.60
C ALA A 99 1.53 5.67 -7.59
N PHE A 100 0.89 5.34 -6.45
CA PHE A 100 -0.57 5.45 -6.32
C PHE A 100 -1.05 6.90 -6.45
N GLY A 101 -0.32 7.87 -5.90
CA GLY A 101 -0.60 9.29 -6.12
C GLY A 101 -0.58 9.67 -7.60
N MET A 102 0.44 9.20 -8.34
CA MET A 102 0.51 9.42 -9.81
C MET A 102 -0.63 8.71 -10.57
N LEU A 103 -0.99 7.48 -10.17
CA LEU A 103 -2.09 6.74 -10.79
C LEU A 103 -3.43 7.48 -10.61
N GLU A 104 -3.68 7.99 -9.41
CA GLU A 104 -4.86 8.82 -9.10
C GLU A 104 -4.86 10.13 -9.92
N GLY A 105 -3.70 10.80 -10.00
CA GLY A 105 -3.57 12.05 -10.75
C GLY A 105 -3.84 11.92 -12.25
N ARG A 106 -3.39 10.83 -12.86
CA ARG A 106 -3.66 10.52 -14.27
C ARG A 106 -5.14 10.27 -14.57
N GLY A 107 -5.90 9.87 -13.57
CA GLY A 107 -7.35 9.69 -13.67
C GLY A 107 -8.14 11.01 -13.74
N LEU A 108 -7.53 12.11 -13.27
CA LEU A 108 -8.19 13.43 -13.20
C LEU A 108 -8.16 14.22 -14.51
N GLY A 109 -7.38 13.77 -15.53
CA GLY A 109 -7.22 14.48 -16.78
C GLY A 109 -6.41 15.79 -16.64
N PRO A 110 -6.24 16.59 -17.73
CA PRO A 110 -5.59 17.88 -17.64
C PRO A 110 -6.38 18.86 -16.75
N PRO A 111 -5.76 19.72 -15.94
CA PRO A 111 -4.47 20.37 -16.17
C PRO A 111 -3.31 19.75 -15.39
N LEU A 112 -2.09 20.13 -15.75
CA LEU A 112 -0.83 19.69 -15.11
C LEU A 112 -0.82 19.97 -13.59
N SER A 113 -1.54 20.98 -13.13
CA SER A 113 -1.71 21.31 -11.70
C SER A 113 -2.38 20.15 -10.92
N ALA A 114 -3.36 19.46 -11.50
CA ALA A 114 -4.02 18.32 -10.86
C ALA A 114 -3.05 17.13 -10.69
N LEU A 115 -2.18 16.90 -11.66
CA LEU A 115 -1.15 15.87 -11.56
C LEU A 115 -0.12 16.21 -10.46
N ARG A 116 0.34 17.47 -10.40
CA ARG A 116 1.28 17.93 -9.36
C ARG A 116 0.67 17.77 -7.97
N GLU A 117 -0.58 18.13 -7.80
CA GLU A 117 -1.28 17.95 -6.52
C GLU A 117 -1.43 16.48 -6.13
N ALA A 118 -1.76 15.61 -7.09
CA ALA A 118 -1.88 14.18 -6.84
C ALA A 118 -0.52 13.54 -6.48
N VAL A 119 0.57 13.97 -7.15
CA VAL A 119 1.93 13.55 -6.81
C VAL A 119 2.32 14.03 -5.41
N ALA A 120 2.04 15.30 -5.06
CA ALA A 120 2.31 15.82 -3.72
C ALA A 120 1.57 15.02 -2.64
N ARG A 121 0.30 14.67 -2.86
CA ARG A 121 -0.46 13.80 -1.95
C ARG A 121 0.14 12.39 -1.88
N GLY A 122 0.59 11.85 -3.00
CA GLY A 122 1.31 10.56 -3.03
C GLY A 122 2.59 10.60 -2.21
N ILE A 123 3.35 11.69 -2.26
CA ILE A 123 4.55 11.88 -1.44
C ILE A 123 4.19 11.98 0.05
N LEU A 124 3.16 12.75 0.41
CA LEU A 124 2.69 12.84 1.80
C LEU A 124 2.18 11.48 2.30
N ALA A 125 1.46 10.75 1.45
CA ALA A 125 1.03 9.38 1.74
C ALA A 125 2.24 8.46 1.98
N ALA A 126 3.28 8.58 1.16
CA ALA A 126 4.51 7.82 1.28
C ALA A 126 5.22 8.10 2.63
N ILE A 127 5.37 9.38 2.98
CA ILE A 127 6.02 9.78 4.24
C ILE A 127 5.18 9.31 5.44
N GLY A 128 3.89 9.62 5.47
CA GLY A 128 3.01 9.28 6.59
C GLY A 128 2.88 7.77 6.80
N SER A 129 2.65 7.02 5.73
CA SER A 129 2.57 5.55 5.79
C SER A 129 3.93 4.90 6.06
N GLY A 130 5.01 5.47 5.52
CA GLY A 130 6.38 5.03 5.79
C GLY A 130 6.75 5.21 7.25
N MET A 131 6.45 6.35 7.85
CA MET A 131 6.66 6.59 9.30
C MET A 131 5.84 5.64 10.16
N ALA A 132 4.56 5.44 9.82
CA ALA A 132 3.70 4.50 10.53
C ALA A 132 4.26 3.07 10.44
N PHE A 133 4.65 2.63 9.24
CA PHE A 133 5.29 1.33 9.04
C PHE A 133 6.59 1.19 9.85
N TYR A 134 7.45 2.21 9.86
CA TYR A 134 8.69 2.19 10.62
C TYR A 134 8.45 2.04 12.12
N LEU A 135 7.53 2.83 12.67
CA LEU A 135 7.19 2.78 14.09
C LEU A 135 6.59 1.42 14.50
N ILE A 136 5.77 0.85 13.62
CA ILE A 136 5.10 -0.43 13.88
C ILE A 136 6.06 -1.61 13.67
N SER A 137 6.93 -1.57 12.65
CA SER A 137 7.91 -2.62 12.41
C SER A 137 8.90 -2.76 13.57
N GLY A 138 9.19 -1.67 14.31
CA GLY A 138 9.96 -1.72 15.54
C GLY A 138 9.30 -2.57 16.65
N ILE A 139 8.00 -2.67 16.67
CA ILE A 139 7.24 -3.54 17.60
C ILE A 139 7.42 -5.03 17.28
N TRP A 140 7.69 -5.36 16.01
CA TRP A 140 7.89 -6.73 15.54
C TRP A 140 9.24 -7.33 15.91
N ILE A 141 10.22 -6.53 16.32
CA ILE A 141 11.57 -6.95 16.68
C ILE A 141 11.61 -7.52 18.11
N HIS A 142 10.63 -7.24 18.93
CA HIS A 142 10.58 -7.77 20.29
C HIS A 142 10.24 -9.27 20.31
N PRO A 143 10.86 -10.07 21.20
CA PRO A 143 10.56 -11.48 21.31
C PRO A 143 9.06 -11.66 21.59
N ARG A 144 8.39 -12.46 20.75
CA ARG A 144 6.95 -12.72 20.83
C ARG A 144 6.68 -13.91 21.73
N PRO A 145 5.53 -13.91 22.42
CA PRO A 145 4.96 -15.13 22.94
C PRO A 145 4.73 -16.14 21.80
N GLU A 146 4.72 -17.40 22.14
CA GLU A 146 4.66 -18.53 21.20
C GLU A 146 3.51 -18.39 20.19
N GLY A 147 3.86 -18.40 18.91
CA GLY A 147 2.93 -18.39 17.77
C GLY A 147 2.66 -17.02 17.15
N PRO A 148 2.14 -16.97 15.89
CA PRO A 148 1.84 -15.73 15.20
C PRO A 148 0.54 -15.12 15.73
N ASP A 149 0.64 -13.90 16.27
CA ASP A 149 -0.53 -13.09 16.63
C ASP A 149 -1.07 -12.35 15.40
N TYR A 150 -1.97 -13.01 14.67
CA TYR A 150 -2.55 -12.43 13.46
C TYR A 150 -3.46 -11.24 13.73
N VAL A 151 -4.04 -11.10 14.92
CA VAL A 151 -4.84 -9.93 15.30
C VAL A 151 -3.94 -8.71 15.41
N HIS A 152 -2.85 -8.86 16.15
CA HIS A 152 -1.86 -7.79 16.29
C HIS A 152 -1.23 -7.43 14.93
N HIS A 153 -0.95 -8.43 14.11
CA HIS A 153 -0.42 -8.26 12.75
C HIS A 153 -1.38 -7.45 11.89
N PHE A 154 -2.66 -7.84 11.84
CA PHE A 154 -3.70 -7.13 11.11
C PHE A 154 -3.84 -5.67 11.56
N LEU A 155 -3.91 -5.42 12.87
CA LEU A 155 -4.02 -4.06 13.40
C LEU A 155 -2.80 -3.21 13.04
N SER A 156 -1.61 -3.78 13.12
CA SER A 156 -0.38 -3.08 12.73
C SER A 156 -0.39 -2.68 11.26
N TRP A 157 -0.78 -3.59 10.37
CA TRP A 157 -0.94 -3.25 8.95
C TRP A 157 -2.04 -2.21 8.71
N ALA A 158 -3.16 -2.30 9.45
CA ALA A 158 -4.21 -1.29 9.35
C ALA A 158 -3.68 0.11 9.71
N PHE A 159 -2.89 0.24 10.77
CA PHE A 159 -2.25 1.50 11.13
C PHE A 159 -1.21 1.96 10.10
N ALA A 160 -0.44 1.04 9.52
CA ALA A 160 0.57 1.39 8.51
C ALA A 160 -0.07 1.91 7.22
N PHE A 161 -1.18 1.32 6.77
CA PHE A 161 -1.87 1.73 5.55
C PHE A 161 -2.69 3.01 5.72
N LEU A 162 -3.20 3.30 6.93
CA LEU A 162 -4.15 4.38 7.19
C LEU A 162 -3.67 5.76 6.71
N PRO A 163 -2.44 6.23 7.03
CA PRO A 163 -1.96 7.53 6.54
C PRO A 163 -1.89 7.59 5.02
N GLY A 164 -1.50 6.49 4.37
CA GLY A 164 -1.45 6.41 2.92
C GLY A 164 -2.80 6.70 2.27
N PHE A 165 -3.84 5.99 2.72
CA PHE A 165 -5.21 6.24 2.25
C PHE A 165 -5.74 7.61 2.64
N LEU A 166 -5.44 8.11 3.85
CA LEU A 166 -5.86 9.44 4.28
C LEU A 166 -5.36 10.51 3.33
N PHE A 167 -4.05 10.55 3.05
CA PHE A 167 -3.49 11.57 2.19
C PHE A 167 -3.97 11.47 0.74
N LEU A 168 -4.19 10.26 0.21
CA LEU A 168 -4.74 10.10 -1.13
C LEU A 168 -6.20 10.55 -1.25
N LEU A 169 -7.00 10.40 -0.17
CA LEU A 169 -8.44 10.64 -0.17
C LEU A 169 -8.85 11.97 0.48
N LEU A 170 -7.90 12.76 1.02
CA LEU A 170 -8.18 14.02 1.72
C LEU A 170 -8.89 15.08 0.88
N ARG A 171 -8.81 15.00 -0.44
CA ARG A 171 -9.48 15.94 -1.36
C ARG A 171 -10.27 15.15 -2.41
N GLU A 172 -11.56 15.05 -2.18
CA GLU A 172 -12.46 14.75 -3.29
C GLU A 172 -12.55 16.01 -4.16
N PRO A 173 -12.38 15.91 -5.49
CA PRO A 173 -12.85 16.98 -6.36
C PRO A 173 -14.34 17.15 -6.07
N GLY A 174 -14.72 18.36 -5.68
CA GLY A 174 -16.13 18.72 -5.54
C GLY A 174 -16.90 18.31 -6.80
N PRO A 175 -18.21 18.09 -6.72
CA PRO A 175 -19.01 17.78 -7.89
C PRO A 175 -18.73 18.85 -8.94
N ARG A 176 -18.28 18.42 -10.11
CA ARG A 176 -18.19 19.30 -11.27
C ARG A 176 -19.62 19.66 -11.60
N GLY A 177 -20.02 20.91 -11.27
CA GLY A 177 -21.24 21.51 -11.72
C GLY A 177 -21.30 21.63 -13.24
#